data_e4725b4e0b8d947643ad22d9f3bbd866
#
_entry.id   e4725b4e0b8d947643ad22d9f3bbd866
#
_cell.length_a   1.000
_cell.length_b   1.000
_cell.length_c   1.000
_cell.angle_alpha   90.00
_cell.angle_beta   90.00
_cell.angle_gamma   90.00
#
_symmetry.space_group_name_H-M   'P 1'
#
loop_
_entity.id
_entity.type
_entity.pdbx_description
1 polymer ?
#
loop_
_entity_poly.entity_id
_entity_poly.type
_entity_poly.pdbx_seq_one_letter_code
_entity_poly.pdbx_strand_id
1 'polypeptide(L)'
;EVNPDINVNVETYAGGELGTTFNNSASAYEDPTPATENAGMTDKFKYGEYFFERSYTQNSKPFNGLGPLYIRNSCMNCHPGYGHGKRVDRYRADDWGNGYLLVVTDGKDNYLSSLTGMPQTKAVAPFKAPIDEDKIKIDWLPYTDEWGNKFPDGETYSLIYPEVTIPQDARSEPLEATYNQVVTPVNYSDVVVLLESTIGIYGTGLLDAIPDDSLKAEYARQEKAGVKLNPAIFANGEWTSLYKGLTGKQYPKRYTYALTRSSIQDGPGANAIWNITNVTRSDRRYHYMTDT
;
A
#
# COMPACT_ATOMS: atom_id res chain seq x y z
N GLU A 1 35.10 1.05 -5.64
CA GLU A 1 35.48 0.06 -6.69
C GLU A 1 34.28 -0.82 -6.97
N VAL A 2 33.82 -0.84 -8.22
CA VAL A 2 32.71 -1.71 -8.64
C VAL A 2 33.24 -3.15 -8.63
N ASN A 3 32.57 -4.05 -7.94
CA ASN A 3 32.92 -5.47 -7.93
C ASN A 3 32.92 -5.99 -9.39
N PRO A 4 34.06 -6.46 -9.95
CA PRO A 4 34.15 -6.87 -11.34
C PRO A 4 33.32 -8.12 -11.68
N ASP A 5 32.81 -8.82 -10.66
CA ASP A 5 31.98 -10.02 -10.84
C ASP A 5 30.48 -9.69 -10.92
N ILE A 6 30.09 -8.43 -10.73
CA ILE A 6 28.69 -8.00 -10.92
C ILE A 6 28.46 -7.80 -12.42
N ASN A 7 27.58 -8.62 -13.00
CA ASN A 7 27.13 -8.40 -14.36
C ASN A 7 26.15 -7.22 -14.38
N VAL A 8 26.72 -6.01 -14.49
CA VAL A 8 25.99 -4.74 -14.47
C VAL A 8 24.80 -4.72 -15.43
N ASN A 9 24.91 -5.41 -16.58
CA ASN A 9 23.84 -5.47 -17.56
C ASN A 9 22.60 -6.22 -17.04
N VAL A 10 22.79 -7.31 -16.28
CA VAL A 10 21.66 -8.08 -15.74
C VAL A 10 20.98 -7.31 -14.62
N GLU A 11 21.72 -6.67 -13.74
CA GLU A 11 21.14 -5.88 -12.64
C GLU A 11 20.52 -4.58 -13.13
N THR A 12 21.16 -3.90 -14.08
CA THR A 12 20.64 -2.64 -14.64
C THR A 12 19.35 -2.83 -15.40
N TYR A 13 19.17 -4.00 -16.04
CA TYR A 13 17.99 -4.30 -16.85
C TYR A 13 17.18 -5.46 -16.25
N ALA A 14 16.90 -5.39 -14.98
CA ALA A 14 16.16 -6.45 -14.26
C ALA A 14 14.78 -6.76 -14.86
N GLY A 15 14.14 -5.80 -15.53
CA GLY A 15 12.91 -6.01 -16.32
C GLY A 15 13.11 -6.61 -17.69
N GLY A 16 14.37 -6.86 -18.12
CA GLY A 16 14.73 -7.26 -19.48
C GLY A 16 14.44 -6.17 -20.51
N GLU A 17 14.71 -6.45 -21.78
CA GLU A 17 14.49 -5.46 -22.87
C GLU A 17 13.03 -5.04 -23.00
N LEU A 18 12.09 -5.93 -22.74
CA LEU A 18 10.66 -5.66 -22.84
C LEU A 18 10.09 -4.92 -21.63
N GLY A 19 10.78 -4.95 -20.50
CA GLY A 19 10.37 -4.28 -19.27
C GLY A 19 11.16 -3.00 -18.96
N THR A 20 12.13 -2.63 -19.81
CA THR A 20 12.99 -1.47 -19.57
C THR A 20 12.66 -0.34 -20.51
N THR A 21 12.47 0.87 -19.95
CA THR A 21 12.42 2.12 -20.72
C THR A 21 13.77 2.84 -20.55
N PHE A 22 14.23 3.53 -21.61
CA PHE A 22 15.50 4.25 -21.59
C PHE A 22 15.33 5.75 -21.29
N ASN A 23 14.19 6.11 -20.71
CA ASN A 23 13.93 7.46 -20.22
C ASN A 23 14.53 7.60 -18.81
N ASN A 24 15.48 8.52 -18.63
CA ASN A 24 16.11 8.83 -17.35
C ASN A 24 15.66 10.20 -16.77
N SER A 25 14.58 10.76 -17.32
CA SER A 25 13.98 12.00 -16.85
C SER A 25 13.11 11.78 -15.61
N ALA A 26 12.57 12.86 -15.06
CA ALA A 26 11.61 12.79 -13.95
C ALA A 26 10.29 12.09 -14.31
N SER A 27 9.98 11.93 -15.60
CA SER A 27 8.79 11.21 -16.10
C SER A 27 9.07 9.77 -16.51
N ALA A 28 10.18 9.20 -16.15
CA ALA A 28 10.58 7.84 -16.54
C ALA A 28 9.54 6.76 -16.21
N TYR A 29 8.80 6.95 -15.13
CA TYR A 29 7.77 5.99 -14.68
C TYR A 29 6.41 6.19 -15.34
N GLU A 30 6.25 7.22 -16.16
CA GLU A 30 5.03 7.52 -16.94
C GLU A 30 5.03 6.82 -18.32
N ASP A 31 6.18 6.28 -18.73
CA ASP A 31 6.30 5.62 -20.02
C ASP A 31 5.76 4.18 -19.97
N PRO A 32 4.98 3.76 -21.00
CA PRO A 32 4.66 2.37 -21.18
C PRO A 32 5.93 1.56 -21.47
N THR A 33 5.98 0.32 -21.00
CA THR A 33 7.10 -0.57 -21.33
C THR A 33 7.01 -1.04 -22.79
N PRO A 34 8.12 -1.42 -23.42
CA PRO A 34 8.09 -2.02 -24.76
C PRO A 34 7.15 -3.23 -24.89
N ALA A 35 6.99 -4.01 -23.82
CA ALA A 35 6.01 -5.11 -23.79
C ALA A 35 4.58 -4.60 -23.96
N THR A 36 4.22 -3.48 -23.34
CA THR A 36 2.90 -2.85 -23.43
C THR A 36 2.65 -2.35 -24.86
N GLU A 37 3.65 -1.68 -25.46
CA GLU A 37 3.58 -1.16 -26.82
C GLU A 37 3.48 -2.27 -27.85
N ASN A 38 4.34 -3.28 -27.76
CA ASN A 38 4.36 -4.43 -28.67
C ASN A 38 3.06 -5.25 -28.61
N ALA A 39 2.38 -5.26 -27.46
CA ALA A 39 1.07 -5.88 -27.30
C ALA A 39 -0.09 -5.02 -27.81
N GLY A 40 0.16 -3.82 -28.33
CA GLY A 40 -0.86 -2.88 -28.78
C GLY A 40 -1.76 -2.37 -27.63
N MET A 41 -1.23 -2.28 -26.41
CA MET A 41 -1.98 -1.91 -25.22
C MET A 41 -1.75 -0.47 -24.76
N THR A 42 -1.10 0.35 -25.55
CA THR A 42 -0.77 1.75 -25.21
C THR A 42 -2.02 2.56 -24.85
N ASP A 43 -3.12 2.42 -25.60
CA ASP A 43 -4.38 3.13 -25.27
C ASP A 43 -4.97 2.69 -23.94
N LYS A 44 -4.87 1.39 -23.60
CA LYS A 44 -5.32 0.89 -22.29
C LYS A 44 -4.43 1.37 -21.15
N PHE A 45 -3.13 1.47 -21.43
CA PHE A 45 -2.18 2.04 -20.47
C PHE A 45 -2.53 3.51 -20.20
N LYS A 46 -2.69 4.33 -21.22
CA LYS A 46 -3.07 5.75 -21.07
C LYS A 46 -4.43 5.93 -20.39
N TYR A 47 -5.37 5.04 -20.64
CA TYR A 47 -6.65 5.04 -19.97
C TYR A 47 -6.52 4.70 -18.47
N GLY A 48 -5.66 3.74 -18.12
CA GLY A 48 -5.33 3.40 -16.73
C GLY A 48 -4.63 4.56 -16.01
N GLU A 49 -3.65 5.19 -16.66
CA GLU A 49 -2.94 6.37 -16.19
C GLU A 49 -3.93 7.50 -15.84
N TYR A 50 -4.87 7.80 -16.73
CA TYR A 50 -5.92 8.79 -16.47
C TYR A 50 -6.71 8.51 -15.16
N PHE A 51 -7.04 7.24 -14.88
CA PHE A 51 -7.72 6.88 -13.63
C PHE A 51 -6.81 6.96 -12.42
N PHE A 52 -5.54 6.69 -12.58
CA PHE A 52 -4.58 6.76 -11.49
C PHE A 52 -4.28 8.21 -11.09
N GLU A 53 -4.13 9.09 -12.07
CA GLU A 53 -3.73 10.48 -11.83
C GLU A 53 -4.85 11.41 -11.42
N ARG A 54 -6.05 11.14 -11.91
CA ARG A 54 -7.19 12.03 -11.66
C ARG A 54 -7.54 12.20 -10.21
N SER A 55 -7.99 13.39 -9.83
CA SER A 55 -8.68 13.60 -8.57
C SER A 55 -10.15 13.22 -8.71
N TYR A 56 -10.62 12.36 -7.81
CA TYR A 56 -12.02 11.97 -7.74
C TYR A 56 -12.83 13.02 -6.99
N THR A 57 -14.06 13.25 -7.43
CA THR A 57 -15.04 14.14 -6.83
C THR A 57 -16.35 13.39 -6.59
N GLN A 58 -17.34 14.03 -5.98
CA GLN A 58 -18.67 13.44 -5.74
C GLN A 58 -19.34 12.91 -7.02
N ASN A 59 -19.05 13.53 -8.16
CA ASN A 59 -19.71 13.24 -9.45
C ASN A 59 -18.73 12.71 -10.50
N SER A 60 -17.63 12.10 -10.09
CA SER A 60 -16.65 11.55 -11.03
C SER A 60 -17.21 10.38 -11.81
N LYS A 61 -17.22 10.51 -13.14
CA LYS A 61 -17.57 9.40 -14.03
C LYS A 61 -16.31 8.76 -14.59
N PRO A 62 -16.36 7.47 -14.97
CA PRO A 62 -17.50 6.54 -15.02
C PRO A 62 -17.92 5.92 -13.70
N PHE A 63 -17.21 6.18 -12.61
CA PHE A 63 -17.57 5.71 -11.29
C PHE A 63 -18.61 6.62 -10.63
N ASN A 64 -19.24 6.15 -9.56
CA ASN A 64 -20.29 6.89 -8.85
C ASN A 64 -19.80 8.06 -8.00
N GLY A 65 -18.55 8.46 -8.19
CA GLY A 65 -17.92 9.56 -7.47
C GLY A 65 -17.26 9.13 -6.17
N LEU A 66 -16.63 10.10 -5.49
CA LEU A 66 -15.99 9.92 -4.21
C LEU A 66 -17.00 9.45 -3.17
N GLY A 67 -16.62 8.49 -2.33
CA GLY A 67 -17.53 7.96 -1.30
C GLY A 67 -17.81 8.95 -0.18
N PRO A 68 -18.78 8.64 0.70
CA PRO A 68 -19.11 9.55 1.80
C PRO A 68 -17.92 9.79 2.72
N LEU A 69 -17.15 8.75 3.01
CA LEU A 69 -15.88 8.83 3.71
C LEU A 69 -14.76 8.31 2.81
N TYR A 70 -13.58 8.90 2.92
CA TYR A 70 -12.41 8.49 2.12
C TYR A 70 -11.09 8.86 2.83
N ILE A 71 -10.00 8.22 2.39
CA ILE A 71 -8.64 8.51 2.88
C ILE A 71 -7.96 9.51 1.95
N ARG A 72 -8.06 9.28 0.63
CA ARG A 72 -7.46 10.12 -0.43
C ARG A 72 -8.42 10.26 -1.60
N ASN A 73 -8.31 11.35 -2.32
CA ASN A 73 -9.12 11.60 -3.51
C ASN A 73 -8.38 11.32 -4.83
N SER A 74 -7.12 10.96 -4.77
CA SER A 74 -6.29 10.58 -5.92
C SER A 74 -5.22 9.58 -5.51
N CYS A 75 -4.84 8.68 -6.42
CA CYS A 75 -3.73 7.77 -6.18
C CYS A 75 -2.40 8.52 -6.13
N MET A 76 -2.29 9.62 -6.88
CA MET A 76 -1.10 10.48 -6.92
C MET A 76 -0.84 11.22 -5.60
N ASN A 77 -1.84 11.35 -4.72
CA ASN A 77 -1.59 11.94 -3.40
C ASN A 77 -0.60 11.08 -2.59
N CYS A 78 -0.65 9.74 -2.76
CA CYS A 78 0.27 8.81 -2.10
C CYS A 78 1.46 8.39 -2.98
N HIS A 79 1.27 8.33 -4.29
CA HIS A 79 2.26 7.84 -5.26
C HIS A 79 2.66 8.92 -6.27
N PRO A 80 3.25 10.05 -5.84
CA PRO A 80 3.62 11.14 -6.75
C PRO A 80 4.66 10.65 -7.75
N GLY A 81 4.39 10.86 -9.05
CA GLY A 81 5.24 10.35 -10.13
C GLY A 81 5.44 8.84 -10.08
N TYR A 82 4.40 8.08 -9.60
CA TYR A 82 4.39 6.62 -9.43
C TYR A 82 5.44 6.08 -8.43
N GLY A 83 6.07 6.97 -7.69
CA GLY A 83 7.10 6.67 -6.70
C GLY A 83 6.58 6.59 -5.27
N HIS A 84 7.48 6.86 -4.36
CA HIS A 84 7.22 6.93 -2.92
C HIS A 84 6.67 8.29 -2.50
N GLY A 85 5.89 8.30 -1.43
CA GLY A 85 5.55 9.52 -0.72
C GLY A 85 6.76 10.16 -0.04
N LYS A 86 6.64 11.43 0.27
CA LYS A 86 7.66 12.16 1.04
C LYS A 86 7.37 12.05 2.54
N ARG A 87 8.42 12.10 3.35
CA ARG A 87 8.27 12.25 4.79
C ARG A 87 7.46 13.52 5.11
N VAL A 88 6.53 13.40 6.03
CA VAL A 88 5.62 14.47 6.44
C VAL A 88 5.67 14.66 7.94
N ASP A 89 5.48 15.90 8.39
CA ASP A 89 5.41 16.26 9.80
C ASP A 89 3.96 16.41 10.28
N ARG A 90 3.02 16.33 9.34
CA ARG A 90 1.58 16.34 9.61
C ARG A 90 0.85 15.37 8.69
N TYR A 91 -0.23 14.79 9.18
CA TYR A 91 -1.10 13.95 8.37
C TYR A 91 -2.18 14.81 7.70
N ARG A 92 -2.22 14.80 6.37
CA ARG A 92 -3.21 15.51 5.56
C ARG A 92 -3.57 14.69 4.33
N ALA A 93 -4.85 14.40 4.20
CA ALA A 93 -5.35 13.59 3.09
C ALA A 93 -5.15 14.26 1.73
N ASP A 94 -5.19 15.58 1.67
CA ASP A 94 -5.12 16.36 0.43
C ASP A 94 -3.70 16.83 0.09
N ASP A 95 -2.73 16.64 0.97
CA ASP A 95 -1.35 17.04 0.70
C ASP A 95 -0.74 16.14 -0.38
N TRP A 96 -0.29 16.74 -1.45
CA TRP A 96 0.39 16.05 -2.55
C TRP A 96 1.68 15.38 -2.07
N GLY A 97 1.80 14.09 -2.39
CA GLY A 97 2.98 13.32 -2.04
C GLY A 97 3.06 12.90 -0.57
N ASN A 98 1.99 13.12 0.21
CA ASN A 98 1.85 12.54 1.55
C ASN A 98 1.54 11.04 1.42
N GLY A 99 2.56 10.24 1.15
CA GLY A 99 2.46 8.80 0.90
C GLY A 99 2.30 7.95 2.16
N TYR A 100 1.90 8.53 3.28
CA TYR A 100 1.68 7.80 4.51
C TYR A 100 0.21 7.49 4.74
N LEU A 101 -0.03 6.30 5.27
CA LEU A 101 -1.33 5.83 5.72
C LEU A 101 -1.28 5.55 7.22
N LEU A 102 -2.35 5.88 7.90
CA LEU A 102 -2.53 5.46 9.30
C LEU A 102 -3.08 4.05 9.32
N VAL A 103 -2.53 3.23 10.22
CA VAL A 103 -3.09 1.92 10.56
C VAL A 103 -3.33 1.90 12.06
N VAL A 104 -4.54 1.56 12.47
CA VAL A 104 -4.97 1.60 13.87
C VAL A 104 -5.45 0.23 14.31
N THR A 105 -4.83 -0.28 15.37
CA THR A 105 -5.13 -1.59 15.95
C THR A 105 -5.43 -1.49 17.44
N ASP A 106 -5.96 -2.58 18.01
CA ASP A 106 -6.28 -2.71 19.44
C ASP A 106 -5.08 -3.14 20.31
N GLY A 107 -3.85 -3.05 19.78
CA GLY A 107 -2.65 -3.53 20.47
C GLY A 107 -2.50 -5.06 20.51
N LYS A 108 -3.44 -5.81 19.93
CA LYS A 108 -3.39 -7.25 19.70
C LYS A 108 -3.43 -7.59 18.22
N ASP A 109 -3.02 -6.65 17.40
CA ASP A 109 -3.02 -6.73 15.92
C ASP A 109 -4.41 -6.85 15.27
N ASN A 110 -5.50 -6.63 16.01
CA ASN A 110 -6.82 -6.53 15.41
C ASN A 110 -7.09 -5.10 14.96
N TYR A 111 -7.53 -4.93 13.73
CA TYR A 111 -7.95 -3.61 13.24
C TYR A 111 -9.16 -3.10 13.99
N LEU A 112 -9.19 -1.80 14.28
CA LEU A 112 -10.38 -1.16 14.83
C LEU A 112 -11.46 -1.07 13.75
N SER A 113 -12.55 -1.80 13.93
CA SER A 113 -13.65 -1.87 12.97
C SER A 113 -14.36 -0.55 12.76
N SER A 114 -14.53 0.23 13.82
CA SER A 114 -15.10 1.58 13.77
C SER A 114 -14.27 2.56 12.93
N LEU A 115 -12.98 2.28 12.74
CA LEU A 115 -12.06 3.08 11.92
C LEU A 115 -11.63 2.36 10.64
N THR A 116 -12.21 1.18 10.33
CA THR A 116 -11.85 0.34 9.18
C THR A 116 -10.39 -0.13 9.12
N GLY A 117 -9.65 0.00 10.23
CA GLY A 117 -8.21 -0.27 10.32
C GLY A 117 -7.33 0.83 9.71
N MET A 118 -7.74 1.40 8.59
CA MET A 118 -7.16 2.61 7.99
C MET A 118 -8.19 3.74 8.09
N PRO A 119 -8.04 4.68 9.02
CA PRO A 119 -9.01 5.74 9.26
C PRO A 119 -9.27 6.60 8.04
N GLN A 120 -10.53 6.76 7.69
CA GLN A 120 -10.97 7.67 6.65
C GLN A 120 -11.13 9.06 7.28
N THR A 121 -10.13 9.91 7.10
CA THR A 121 -10.05 11.23 7.75
C THR A 121 -10.76 12.34 6.98
N LYS A 122 -11.35 12.02 5.84
CA LYS A 122 -12.12 12.94 5.00
C LYS A 122 -13.54 12.46 4.78
N ALA A 123 -14.44 13.42 4.58
CA ALA A 123 -15.84 13.15 4.28
C ALA A 123 -16.39 14.11 3.24
N VAL A 124 -17.38 13.63 2.51
CA VAL A 124 -18.21 14.45 1.62
C VAL A 124 -19.42 14.91 2.40
N ALA A 125 -19.73 16.21 2.36
CA ALA A 125 -20.92 16.74 3.05
C ALA A 125 -22.20 15.98 2.61
N PRO A 126 -23.12 15.68 3.52
CA PRO A 126 -23.23 16.12 4.93
C PRO A 126 -22.49 15.25 5.96
N PHE A 127 -21.77 14.22 5.50
CA PHE A 127 -21.07 13.26 6.36
C PHE A 127 -19.89 13.91 7.07
N LYS A 128 -19.51 13.34 8.21
CA LYS A 128 -18.35 13.78 9.00
C LYS A 128 -17.33 12.65 9.07
N ALA A 129 -16.06 12.99 9.00
CA ALA A 129 -14.99 12.03 9.20
C ALA A 129 -14.94 11.58 10.68
N PRO A 130 -14.61 10.28 10.92
CA PRO A 130 -14.51 9.76 12.30
C PRO A 130 -13.30 10.32 13.06
N ILE A 131 -12.32 10.88 12.34
CA ILE A 131 -11.13 11.49 12.93
C ILE A 131 -10.91 12.87 12.30
N ASP A 132 -10.64 13.85 13.16
CA ASP A 132 -10.15 15.17 12.78
C ASP A 132 -8.65 15.11 12.54
N GLU A 133 -8.24 15.12 11.26
CA GLU A 133 -6.83 15.01 10.89
C GLU A 133 -5.98 16.20 11.31
N ASP A 134 -6.58 17.36 11.60
CA ASP A 134 -5.88 18.54 12.09
C ASP A 134 -5.28 18.33 13.49
N LYS A 135 -5.78 17.36 14.22
CA LYS A 135 -5.32 17.00 15.55
C LYS A 135 -4.32 15.85 15.57
N ILE A 136 -4.10 15.18 14.46
CA ILE A 136 -3.12 14.08 14.35
C ILE A 136 -1.72 14.67 14.44
N LYS A 137 -0.89 14.12 15.33
CA LYS A 137 0.51 14.52 15.53
C LYS A 137 1.43 13.43 15.06
N ILE A 138 2.51 13.82 14.39
CA ILE A 138 3.60 12.94 13.95
C ILE A 138 4.90 13.52 14.49
N ASP A 139 5.53 12.78 15.38
CA ASP A 139 6.82 13.14 15.95
C ASP A 139 7.89 12.17 15.41
N TRP A 140 8.92 12.72 14.75
CA TRP A 140 10.04 11.93 14.22
C TRP A 140 11.15 11.87 15.25
N LEU A 141 11.34 10.70 15.84
CA LEU A 141 12.29 10.48 16.93
C LEU A 141 13.55 9.76 16.42
N PRO A 142 14.74 10.06 16.98
CA PRO A 142 15.94 9.32 16.67
C PRO A 142 15.80 7.85 17.05
N TYR A 143 16.36 6.98 16.23
CA TYR A 143 16.40 5.55 16.44
C TYR A 143 17.82 5.01 16.31
N THR A 144 18.20 4.12 17.19
CA THR A 144 19.46 3.39 17.11
C THR A 144 19.15 1.91 16.92
N ASP A 145 19.64 1.32 15.84
CA ASP A 145 19.48 -0.08 15.53
C ASP A 145 20.45 -0.99 16.29
N GLU A 146 20.35 -2.30 16.08
CA GLU A 146 21.20 -3.29 16.72
C GLU A 146 22.68 -3.20 16.36
N TRP A 147 23.03 -2.51 15.26
CA TRP A 147 24.41 -2.26 14.83
C TRP A 147 24.94 -0.90 15.29
N GLY A 148 24.17 -0.13 16.07
CA GLY A 148 24.56 1.19 16.58
C GLY A 148 24.64 2.25 15.50
N ASN A 149 23.83 2.15 14.46
CA ASN A 149 23.79 3.04 13.30
C ASN A 149 25.13 3.14 12.57
N LYS A 150 25.78 2.00 12.36
CA LYS A 150 27.09 1.92 11.76
C LYS A 150 27.21 0.76 10.77
N PHE A 151 27.70 1.05 9.58
CA PHE A 151 28.03 0.04 8.58
C PHE A 151 29.28 -0.77 8.95
N PRO A 152 29.48 -1.97 8.37
CA PRO A 152 30.67 -2.79 8.64
C PRO A 152 32.01 -2.11 8.30
N ASP A 153 32.03 -1.19 7.33
CA ASP A 153 33.20 -0.40 6.95
C ASP A 153 33.47 0.77 7.89
N GLY A 154 32.58 1.03 8.83
CA GLY A 154 32.71 2.07 9.85
C GLY A 154 32.01 3.38 9.53
N GLU A 155 31.39 3.53 8.34
CA GLU A 155 30.53 4.66 8.03
C GLU A 155 29.31 4.67 8.95
N THR A 156 28.89 5.87 9.39
CA THR A 156 27.73 6.04 10.27
C THR A 156 26.53 6.59 9.52
N TYR A 157 25.35 6.22 9.95
CA TYR A 157 24.08 6.73 9.44
C TYR A 157 23.13 7.16 10.58
N SER A 158 22.12 7.95 10.23
CA SER A 158 21.09 8.37 11.19
C SER A 158 19.76 7.74 10.82
N LEU A 159 19.08 7.16 11.80
CA LEU A 159 17.74 6.62 11.66
C LEU A 159 16.77 7.43 12.50
N ILE A 160 15.55 7.53 11.99
CA ILE A 160 14.42 8.10 12.71
C ILE A 160 13.20 7.21 12.51
N TYR A 161 12.26 7.26 13.46
CA TYR A 161 10.97 6.58 13.36
C TYR A 161 9.84 7.54 13.73
N PRO A 162 8.62 7.35 13.20
CA PRO A 162 7.48 8.18 13.55
C PRO A 162 6.76 7.64 14.79
N GLU A 163 6.48 8.52 15.73
CA GLU A 163 5.44 8.31 16.72
C GLU A 163 4.20 9.10 16.31
N VAL A 164 3.05 8.42 16.23
CA VAL A 164 1.79 9.02 15.81
C VAL A 164 0.81 9.01 16.96
N THR A 165 0.26 10.18 17.25
CA THR A 165 -0.77 10.34 18.27
C THR A 165 -2.07 10.84 17.64
N ILE A 166 -3.16 10.10 17.87
CA ILE A 166 -4.53 10.54 17.60
C ILE A 166 -5.16 10.88 18.94
N PRO A 167 -5.25 12.17 19.33
CA PRO A 167 -5.83 12.56 20.62
C PRO A 167 -7.28 12.11 20.77
N GLN A 168 -7.73 11.93 22.01
CA GLN A 168 -9.09 11.47 22.27
C GLN A 168 -10.15 12.44 21.70
N ASP A 169 -9.90 13.72 21.74
CA ASP A 169 -10.79 14.76 21.21
C ASP A 169 -10.73 14.92 19.67
N ALA A 170 -9.83 14.19 19.00
CA ALA A 170 -9.80 14.10 17.54
C ALA A 170 -10.86 13.14 16.98
N ARG A 171 -11.48 12.32 17.82
CA ARG A 171 -12.40 11.24 17.40
C ARG A 171 -13.84 11.60 17.69
N SER A 172 -14.70 11.29 16.73
CA SER A 172 -16.14 11.49 16.86
C SER A 172 -16.90 10.21 17.28
N GLU A 173 -16.27 9.03 17.18
CA GLU A 173 -16.90 7.74 17.37
C GLU A 173 -16.23 6.90 18.48
N PRO A 174 -16.99 6.02 19.16
CA PRO A 174 -16.42 5.02 20.06
C PRO A 174 -15.46 4.10 19.32
N LEU A 175 -14.44 3.61 20.02
CA LEU A 175 -13.50 2.64 19.44
C LEU A 175 -14.00 1.23 19.66
N GLU A 176 -14.04 0.46 18.57
CA GLU A 176 -14.47 -0.93 18.58
C GLU A 176 -13.55 -1.77 17.70
N ALA A 177 -13.22 -2.96 18.14
CA ALA A 177 -12.54 -3.97 17.33
C ALA A 177 -13.50 -5.14 17.07
N THR A 178 -13.44 -5.70 15.86
CA THR A 178 -14.22 -6.88 15.50
C THR A 178 -13.27 -8.06 15.32
N TYR A 179 -13.48 -9.10 16.11
CA TYR A 179 -12.77 -10.36 16.00
C TYR A 179 -13.75 -11.51 15.97
N ASN A 180 -13.67 -12.37 14.95
CA ASN A 180 -14.59 -13.51 14.76
C ASN A 180 -16.09 -13.10 14.86
N GLN A 181 -16.45 -11.98 14.27
CA GLN A 181 -17.82 -11.41 14.27
C GLN A 181 -18.28 -10.89 15.65
N VAL A 182 -17.42 -10.86 16.64
CA VAL A 182 -17.70 -10.26 17.95
C VAL A 182 -17.15 -8.85 17.96
N VAL A 183 -18.02 -7.87 18.24
CA VAL A 183 -17.63 -6.46 18.41
C VAL A 183 -17.33 -6.21 19.87
N THR A 184 -16.17 -5.66 20.17
CA THR A 184 -15.69 -5.40 21.53
C THR A 184 -15.24 -3.94 21.63
N PRO A 185 -15.71 -3.19 22.65
CA PRO A 185 -15.19 -1.86 22.95
C PRO A 185 -13.69 -1.92 23.25
N VAL A 186 -12.93 -0.94 22.73
CA VAL A 186 -11.49 -0.83 22.93
C VAL A 186 -11.18 0.39 23.80
N ASN A 187 -10.37 0.19 24.84
CA ASN A 187 -9.89 1.33 25.62
C ASN A 187 -8.88 2.13 24.81
N TYR A 188 -8.94 3.42 24.94
CA TYR A 188 -8.02 4.30 24.19
C TYR A 188 -6.56 4.06 24.51
N SER A 189 -6.23 3.71 25.75
CA SER A 189 -4.86 3.35 26.18
C SER A 189 -4.28 2.15 25.46
N ASP A 190 -5.14 1.30 24.89
CA ASP A 190 -4.74 0.04 24.26
C ASP A 190 -4.62 0.19 22.73
N VAL A 191 -4.87 1.40 22.22
CA VAL A 191 -4.81 1.68 20.77
C VAL A 191 -3.38 1.89 20.32
N VAL A 192 -2.99 1.16 19.29
CA VAL A 192 -1.71 1.33 18.59
C VAL A 192 -1.96 1.99 17.24
N VAL A 193 -1.25 3.08 16.98
CA VAL A 193 -1.31 3.83 15.73
C VAL A 193 0.03 3.70 15.03
N LEU A 194 0.00 3.18 13.81
CA LEU A 194 1.16 3.03 12.96
C LEU A 194 1.06 4.00 11.78
N LEU A 195 2.21 4.50 11.34
CA LEU A 195 2.34 5.29 10.13
C LEU A 195 3.04 4.42 9.07
N GLU A 196 2.27 3.93 8.11
CA GLU A 196 2.81 3.11 7.02
C GLU A 196 3.14 3.97 5.81
N SER A 197 4.35 3.83 5.29
CA SER A 197 4.76 4.47 4.04
C SER A 197 4.26 3.67 2.85
N THR A 198 3.72 4.35 1.85
CA THR A 198 3.42 3.74 0.56
C THR A 198 4.70 3.48 -0.23
N ILE A 199 4.77 2.34 -0.89
CA ILE A 199 5.88 1.98 -1.77
C ILE A 199 5.69 2.59 -3.17
N GLY A 200 6.76 2.71 -3.95
CA GLY A 200 6.69 2.99 -5.38
C GLY A 200 5.94 1.87 -6.10
N ILE A 201 5.20 2.23 -7.14
CA ILE A 201 4.41 1.26 -7.91
C ILE A 201 5.01 0.93 -9.28
N TYR A 202 6.10 1.59 -9.66
CA TYR A 202 6.84 1.28 -10.89
C TYR A 202 7.32 -0.16 -10.89
N GLY A 203 7.22 -0.84 -12.02
CA GLY A 203 7.63 -2.23 -12.19
C GLY A 203 6.70 -3.28 -11.57
N THR A 204 5.67 -2.91 -10.80
CA THR A 204 4.77 -3.88 -10.15
C THR A 204 3.98 -4.72 -11.14
N GLY A 205 3.66 -4.18 -12.32
CA GLY A 205 3.04 -4.93 -13.40
C GLY A 205 3.92 -6.05 -13.94
N LEU A 206 5.23 -5.86 -13.97
CA LEU A 206 6.19 -6.90 -14.37
C LEU A 206 6.22 -8.03 -13.33
N LEU A 207 6.18 -7.70 -12.05
CA LEU A 207 6.09 -8.69 -10.97
C LEU A 207 4.77 -9.47 -11.04
N ASP A 208 3.68 -8.81 -11.39
CA ASP A 208 2.36 -9.46 -11.55
C ASP A 208 2.31 -10.41 -12.75
N ALA A 209 3.10 -10.14 -13.79
CA ALA A 209 3.22 -10.95 -14.99
C ALA A 209 4.05 -12.24 -14.80
N ILE A 210 4.79 -12.39 -13.70
CA ILE A 210 5.57 -13.61 -13.43
C ILE A 210 4.60 -14.78 -13.25
N PRO A 211 4.72 -15.88 -14.04
CA PRO A 211 3.87 -17.06 -13.88
C PRO A 211 4.01 -17.68 -12.48
N ASP A 212 2.89 -18.14 -11.91
CA ASP A 212 2.86 -18.73 -10.57
C ASP A 212 3.82 -19.94 -10.44
N ASP A 213 3.95 -20.74 -11.50
CA ASP A 213 4.88 -21.89 -11.52
C ASP A 213 6.35 -21.45 -11.51
N SER A 214 6.70 -20.38 -12.20
CA SER A 214 8.04 -19.80 -12.18
C SER A 214 8.39 -19.27 -10.79
N LEU A 215 7.43 -18.60 -10.14
CA LEU A 215 7.59 -18.12 -8.78
C LEU A 215 7.78 -19.28 -7.79
N LYS A 216 6.99 -20.35 -7.95
CA LYS A 216 7.10 -21.57 -7.13
C LYS A 216 8.47 -22.24 -7.31
N ALA A 217 8.94 -22.35 -8.54
CA ALA A 217 10.25 -22.94 -8.86
C ALA A 217 11.39 -22.14 -8.21
N GLU A 218 11.31 -20.81 -8.22
CA GLU A 218 12.32 -19.95 -7.59
C GLU A 218 12.32 -20.10 -6.06
N TYR A 219 11.16 -20.15 -5.42
CA TYR A 219 11.06 -20.38 -3.97
C TYR A 219 11.64 -21.76 -3.59
N ALA A 220 11.30 -22.80 -4.35
CA ALA A 220 11.86 -24.14 -4.14
C ALA A 220 13.39 -24.19 -4.34
N ARG A 221 13.91 -23.42 -5.30
CA ARG A 221 15.36 -23.27 -5.53
C ARG A 221 16.03 -22.60 -4.32
N GLN A 222 15.46 -21.54 -3.81
CA GLN A 222 15.97 -20.82 -2.63
C GLN A 222 15.94 -21.72 -1.38
N GLU A 223 14.83 -22.41 -1.13
CA GLU A 223 14.71 -23.36 0.00
C GLU A 223 15.80 -24.44 -0.07
N LYS A 224 15.99 -25.03 -1.25
CA LYS A 224 17.05 -26.05 -1.49
C LYS A 224 18.46 -25.48 -1.31
N ALA A 225 18.67 -24.20 -1.58
CA ALA A 225 19.94 -23.51 -1.35
C ALA A 225 20.15 -23.12 0.13
N GLY A 226 19.22 -23.44 1.03
CA GLY A 226 19.31 -23.14 2.44
C GLY A 226 18.87 -21.73 2.83
N VAL A 227 18.23 -21.01 1.92
CA VAL A 227 17.63 -19.70 2.26
C VAL A 227 16.48 -19.93 3.23
N LYS A 228 16.47 -19.20 4.33
CA LYS A 228 15.40 -19.26 5.34
C LYS A 228 14.18 -18.51 4.82
N LEU A 229 13.24 -19.24 4.22
CA LEU A 229 11.96 -18.70 3.78
C LEU A 229 10.97 -18.60 4.95
N ASN A 230 9.96 -17.74 4.78
CA ASN A 230 8.86 -17.67 5.74
C ASN A 230 7.95 -18.90 5.58
N PRO A 231 7.86 -19.81 6.60
CA PRO A 231 7.08 -21.03 6.50
C PRO A 231 5.57 -20.78 6.41
N ALA A 232 5.09 -19.59 6.76
CA ALA A 232 3.70 -19.21 6.56
C ALA A 232 3.36 -18.87 5.09
N ILE A 233 4.37 -18.83 4.20
CA ILE A 233 4.19 -18.63 2.76
C ILE A 233 4.52 -19.90 2.01
N PHE A 234 5.69 -20.48 2.27
CA PHE A 234 6.26 -21.58 1.52
C PHE A 234 7.09 -22.50 2.42
N ALA A 235 6.87 -23.80 2.33
CA ALA A 235 7.65 -24.80 3.01
C ALA A 235 7.55 -26.16 2.31
N ASN A 236 8.63 -26.95 2.34
CA ASN A 236 8.70 -28.28 1.75
C ASN A 236 8.32 -28.31 0.26
N GLY A 237 8.73 -27.29 -0.50
CA GLY A 237 8.47 -27.18 -1.93
C GLY A 237 7.05 -26.76 -2.30
N GLU A 238 6.21 -26.39 -1.34
CA GLU A 238 4.79 -26.04 -1.56
C GLU A 238 4.37 -24.73 -0.91
N TRP A 239 3.36 -24.08 -1.51
CA TRP A 239 2.69 -22.93 -0.91
C TRP A 239 1.89 -23.35 0.33
N THR A 240 2.22 -22.81 1.48
CA THR A 240 1.52 -23.08 2.74
C THR A 240 0.32 -22.16 2.94
N SER A 241 0.27 -21.04 2.21
CA SER A 241 -0.84 -20.10 2.24
C SER A 241 -1.04 -19.45 0.89
N LEU A 242 -2.28 -19.42 0.44
CA LEU A 242 -2.71 -18.76 -0.79
C LEU A 242 -3.73 -17.66 -0.48
N TYR A 243 -3.77 -16.66 -1.33
CA TYR A 243 -4.78 -15.61 -1.29
C TYR A 243 -5.95 -16.01 -2.18
N LYS A 244 -7.16 -15.93 -1.66
CA LYS A 244 -8.39 -16.17 -2.44
C LYS A 244 -8.88 -14.84 -3.01
N GLY A 245 -8.79 -14.69 -4.31
CA GLY A 245 -9.28 -13.50 -5.02
C GLY A 245 -10.80 -13.42 -5.10
N LEU A 246 -11.30 -12.31 -5.64
CA LEU A 246 -12.73 -12.02 -5.76
C LEU A 246 -13.49 -13.05 -6.60
N THR A 247 -12.83 -13.65 -7.57
CA THR A 247 -13.42 -14.71 -8.43
C THR A 247 -13.34 -16.11 -7.82
N GLY A 248 -12.73 -16.23 -6.63
CA GLY A 248 -12.48 -17.51 -5.98
C GLY A 248 -11.19 -18.20 -6.41
N LYS A 249 -10.48 -17.68 -7.41
CA LYS A 249 -9.14 -18.16 -7.80
C LYS A 249 -8.16 -17.94 -6.66
N GLN A 250 -7.25 -18.89 -6.47
CA GLN A 250 -6.18 -18.79 -5.48
C GLN A 250 -4.89 -18.33 -6.13
N TYR A 251 -4.14 -17.47 -5.44
CA TYR A 251 -2.89 -16.88 -5.90
C TYR A 251 -1.80 -16.98 -4.84
N PRO A 252 -0.52 -17.16 -5.23
CA PRO A 252 0.58 -17.01 -4.29
C PRO A 252 0.66 -15.57 -3.79
N LYS A 253 1.02 -15.37 -2.53
CA LYS A 253 1.12 -14.07 -1.89
C LYS A 253 2.46 -13.40 -2.22
N ARG A 254 2.56 -12.79 -3.40
CA ARG A 254 3.82 -12.31 -3.99
C ARG A 254 4.22 -10.87 -3.64
N TYR A 255 3.29 -10.03 -3.15
CA TYR A 255 3.55 -8.60 -3.00
C TYR A 255 3.84 -8.13 -1.58
N THR A 256 3.78 -9.00 -0.59
CA THR A 256 3.95 -8.54 0.77
C THR A 256 4.44 -9.63 1.72
N TYR A 257 5.40 -9.25 2.51
CA TYR A 257 5.81 -10.03 3.67
C TYR A 257 4.70 -10.14 4.75
N ALA A 258 3.72 -9.21 4.74
CA ALA A 258 2.56 -9.25 5.63
C ALA A 258 1.48 -10.26 5.16
N LEU A 259 1.71 -11.01 4.10
CA LEU A 259 0.86 -12.10 3.59
C LEU A 259 -0.55 -11.70 3.19
N THR A 260 -0.77 -10.43 2.83
CA THR A 260 -2.10 -9.89 2.55
C THR A 260 -2.37 -9.57 1.09
N ARG A 261 -1.35 -9.64 0.22
CA ARG A 261 -1.47 -9.21 -1.18
C ARG A 261 -0.95 -10.28 -2.13
N SER A 262 -1.65 -10.49 -3.25
CA SER A 262 -1.30 -11.51 -4.24
C SER A 262 -1.32 -11.01 -5.69
N SER A 263 -2.27 -10.17 -6.05
CA SER A 263 -2.35 -9.53 -7.37
C SER A 263 -2.64 -8.05 -7.22
N ILE A 264 -2.31 -7.28 -8.24
CA ILE A 264 -2.56 -5.83 -8.25
C ILE A 264 -4.06 -5.55 -8.19
N GLN A 265 -4.87 -6.32 -8.93
CA GLN A 265 -6.31 -6.11 -9.02
C GLN A 265 -7.04 -6.54 -7.75
N ASP A 266 -6.73 -7.73 -7.23
CA ASP A 266 -7.44 -8.32 -6.08
C ASP A 266 -6.94 -7.83 -4.72
N GLY A 267 -5.85 -7.13 -4.69
CA GLY A 267 -5.25 -6.60 -3.47
C GLY A 267 -5.18 -5.07 -3.49
N PRO A 268 -4.03 -4.49 -3.89
CA PRO A 268 -3.82 -3.04 -3.82
C PRO A 268 -4.86 -2.23 -4.59
N GLY A 269 -5.18 -2.63 -5.83
CA GLY A 269 -6.16 -1.93 -6.66
C GLY A 269 -7.56 -1.92 -6.05
N ALA A 270 -8.02 -3.06 -5.56
CA ALA A 270 -9.31 -3.16 -4.88
C ALA A 270 -9.34 -2.31 -3.60
N ASN A 271 -8.27 -2.35 -2.80
CA ASN A 271 -8.18 -1.52 -1.60
C ASN A 271 -8.17 -0.02 -1.93
N ALA A 272 -7.42 0.40 -2.95
CA ALA A 272 -7.36 1.79 -3.37
C ALA A 272 -8.75 2.32 -3.77
N ILE A 273 -9.48 1.54 -4.54
CA ILE A 273 -10.81 1.95 -5.01
C ILE A 273 -11.86 1.87 -3.91
N TRP A 274 -11.86 0.80 -3.11
CA TRP A 274 -12.95 0.52 -2.18
C TRP A 274 -12.77 1.13 -0.79
N ASN A 275 -11.54 1.41 -0.38
CA ASN A 275 -11.26 1.94 0.94
C ASN A 275 -10.66 3.34 0.88
N ILE A 276 -9.67 3.55 0.01
CA ILE A 276 -8.95 4.83 -0.03
C ILE A 276 -9.79 5.92 -0.68
N THR A 277 -10.30 5.69 -1.89
CA THR A 277 -11.16 6.66 -2.59
C THR A 277 -12.66 6.38 -2.38
N ASN A 278 -13.02 5.15 -2.13
CA ASN A 278 -14.40 4.70 -1.93
C ASN A 278 -15.36 5.10 -3.08
N VAL A 279 -14.88 5.02 -4.33
CA VAL A 279 -15.62 5.56 -5.50
C VAL A 279 -16.43 4.54 -6.29
N THR A 280 -16.38 3.25 -5.99
CA THR A 280 -16.74 2.24 -6.98
C THR A 280 -18.18 1.78 -6.95
N ARG A 281 -18.77 1.61 -5.79
CA ARG A 281 -20.05 0.92 -5.70
C ARG A 281 -20.99 1.64 -4.77
N SER A 282 -22.20 1.88 -5.25
CA SER A 282 -23.25 2.51 -4.46
C SER A 282 -23.67 1.66 -3.26
N ASP A 283 -23.60 0.33 -3.36
CA ASP A 283 -23.93 -0.59 -2.27
C ASP A 283 -22.94 -0.53 -1.10
N ARG A 284 -21.68 -0.13 -1.33
CA ARG A 284 -20.73 0.09 -0.25
C ARG A 284 -20.90 1.40 0.48
N ARG A 285 -21.50 2.39 -0.14
CA ARG A 285 -21.80 3.67 0.50
C ARG A 285 -22.78 3.53 1.66
N TYR A 286 -23.66 2.54 1.63
CA TYR A 286 -24.63 2.29 2.69
C TYR A 286 -24.01 1.92 4.03
N HIS A 287 -22.81 1.36 4.04
CA HIS A 287 -22.09 1.07 5.30
C HIS A 287 -21.81 2.31 6.15
N TYR A 288 -21.72 3.47 5.51
CA TYR A 288 -21.39 4.74 6.17
C TYR A 288 -22.59 5.69 6.27
N MET A 289 -23.74 5.26 5.76
CA MET A 289 -24.94 6.08 5.73
C MET A 289 -25.97 5.69 6.78
N THR A 290 -25.80 4.57 7.45
CA THR A 290 -26.81 4.02 8.37
C THR A 290 -26.68 4.53 9.78
N ASP A 291 -25.62 5.25 10.12
CA ASP A 291 -25.35 5.72 11.48
C ASP A 291 -25.35 7.24 11.59
N THR A 292 -26.29 7.88 10.95
CA THR A 292 -26.53 9.32 11.10
C THR A 292 -27.50 9.64 12.20
#